data_a960e0d37dcb63c9f93fae12c06f6936
#
_entry.id   a960e0d37dcb63c9f93fae12c06f6936
#
_cell.length_a   1.000
_cell.length_b   1.000
_cell.length_c   1.000
_cell.angle_alpha   90.00
_cell.angle_beta   90.00
_cell.angle_gamma   90.00
#
_symmetry.space_group_name_H-M   'P 1'
#
loop_
_entity.id
_entity.type
_entity.pdbx_description
1 polymer ?
#
loop_
_entity_poly.entity_id
_entity_poly.type
_entity_poly.pdbx_seq_one_letter_code
_entity_poly.pdbx_strand_id
1 'polypeptide(L)'
;MAQSNKQSIISKDGVSYLIPFILITSCFALWGFANDITNPMVKAFSKIFRMSVTDGALVQVAFYGGYFAMAFPAAMFIRKYSYKAGILMGLGMYAIGALLFFPAKMTGEYYSFLLAYFILTCGLSFLETSANPYILSMGTEETATRRLNLAQSFNPMGSLLGMYVAMNFIQAKLNPMETDERAMLNPEEFEALKQSDLGVLIGPYLIIGLVIAAMFLVILFTKMPKNGDQSKEINFLPTLKRIFGMKRYREGVIAQFFYVGAQIMCWTFVIQYGTRVFMAEGMSELDAEVLSQTYNIVAMVIFCCSRFICTFILRYLNAGMLLGILAVAACVFTCGVIFFQDRTGMYCLVAVSACMSLMFPTIYGIALKGMGDDAKFGAAGLIMAILGGSVLPPMQASIIDMGTFAGMPAVNASFVLPLICFVVITIYGYRSYLRSK
;
A
#
# COMPACT_ATOMS: atom_id res chain seq x y z
N MET A 1 26.84 -7.02 36.87
CA MET A 1 26.94 -6.71 35.43
C MET A 1 26.02 -7.68 34.70
N ALA A 2 24.82 -7.25 34.35
CA ALA A 2 23.90 -8.05 33.56
C ALA A 2 24.40 -8.07 32.12
N GLN A 3 24.83 -9.23 31.63
CA GLN A 3 25.08 -9.44 30.22
C GLN A 3 23.79 -9.15 29.48
N SER A 4 23.73 -8.01 28.80
CA SER A 4 22.72 -7.70 27.81
C SER A 4 22.81 -8.75 26.71
N ASN A 5 22.07 -9.84 26.87
CA ASN A 5 21.88 -10.84 25.82
C ASN A 5 21.24 -10.11 24.65
N LYS A 6 22.03 -9.71 23.66
CA LYS A 6 21.54 -9.14 22.38
C LYS A 6 20.72 -10.22 21.68
N GLN A 7 19.46 -10.40 22.11
CA GLN A 7 18.55 -11.28 21.40
C GLN A 7 18.42 -10.80 19.95
N SER A 8 18.80 -11.66 19.03
CA SER A 8 18.63 -11.39 17.61
C SER A 8 17.16 -11.16 17.29
N ILE A 9 16.84 -10.11 16.52
CA ILE A 9 15.49 -9.75 16.13
C ILE A 9 14.79 -10.88 15.35
N ILE A 10 15.57 -11.78 14.74
CA ILE A 10 15.15 -12.83 13.82
C ILE A 10 15.56 -14.24 14.29
N SER A 11 15.59 -14.46 15.59
CA SER A 11 15.78 -15.78 16.16
C SER A 11 14.81 -16.03 17.30
N LYS A 12 14.34 -17.28 17.45
CA LYS A 12 13.46 -17.74 18.51
C LYS A 12 13.83 -19.17 18.84
N ASP A 13 13.97 -19.48 20.14
CA ASP A 13 14.23 -20.83 20.65
C ASP A 13 15.44 -21.52 19.97
N GLY A 14 16.52 -20.75 19.69
CA GLY A 14 17.74 -21.25 19.04
C GLY A 14 17.63 -21.44 17.52
N VAL A 15 16.46 -21.18 16.91
CA VAL A 15 16.24 -21.27 15.46
C VAL A 15 16.47 -19.89 14.82
N SER A 16 17.32 -19.85 13.79
CA SER A 16 17.51 -18.65 12.97
C SER A 16 16.47 -18.59 11.84
N TYR A 17 15.82 -17.43 11.71
CA TYR A 17 14.85 -17.14 10.66
C TYR A 17 15.42 -16.22 9.56
N LEU A 18 16.74 -16.07 9.47
CA LEU A 18 17.38 -15.11 8.57
C LEU A 18 16.98 -15.32 7.11
N ILE A 19 17.06 -16.55 6.59
CA ILE A 19 16.72 -16.86 5.18
C ILE A 19 15.22 -16.61 4.93
N PRO A 20 14.27 -17.18 5.71
CA PRO A 20 12.86 -16.85 5.57
C PRO A 20 12.57 -15.37 5.66
N PHE A 21 13.21 -14.66 6.58
CA PHE A 21 13.05 -13.21 6.74
C PHE A 21 13.47 -12.44 5.49
N ILE A 22 14.64 -12.75 4.91
CA ILE A 22 15.12 -12.10 3.67
C ILE A 22 14.16 -12.36 2.52
N LEU A 23 13.73 -13.62 2.31
CA LEU A 23 12.82 -13.99 1.22
C LEU A 23 11.47 -13.28 1.35
N ILE A 24 10.88 -13.26 2.54
CA ILE A 24 9.61 -12.57 2.75
C ILE A 24 9.76 -11.05 2.62
N THR A 25 10.88 -10.50 3.10
CA THR A 25 11.20 -9.07 2.94
C THR A 25 11.31 -8.69 1.46
N SER A 26 11.90 -9.54 0.63
CA SER A 26 11.93 -9.34 -0.83
C SER A 26 10.53 -9.33 -1.45
N CYS A 27 9.60 -10.15 -0.95
CA CYS A 27 8.20 -10.11 -1.39
C CYS A 27 7.53 -8.76 -1.11
N PHE A 28 7.88 -8.07 -0.01
CA PHE A 28 7.35 -6.73 0.26
C PHE A 28 7.79 -5.70 -0.79
N ALA A 29 9.01 -5.79 -1.30
CA ALA A 29 9.47 -4.94 -2.39
C ALA A 29 8.72 -5.23 -3.69
N LEU A 30 8.51 -6.51 -4.03
CA LEU A 30 7.79 -6.92 -5.23
C LEU A 30 6.34 -6.44 -5.22
N TRP A 31 5.69 -6.46 -4.07
CA TRP A 31 4.32 -5.98 -3.99
C TRP A 31 4.21 -4.44 -3.93
N GLY A 32 5.17 -3.74 -3.32
CA GLY A 32 5.26 -2.28 -3.46
C GLY A 32 5.37 -1.86 -4.92
N PHE A 33 6.18 -2.56 -5.70
CA PHE A 33 6.28 -2.38 -7.15
C PHE A 33 4.91 -2.54 -7.85
N ALA A 34 4.14 -3.59 -7.53
CA ALA A 34 2.84 -3.83 -8.15
C ALA A 34 1.82 -2.73 -7.84
N ASN A 35 1.84 -2.18 -6.63
CA ASN A 35 0.94 -1.11 -6.24
C ASN A 35 1.15 0.14 -7.10
N ASP A 36 2.40 0.57 -7.25
CA ASP A 36 2.69 1.87 -7.84
C ASP A 36 2.86 1.85 -9.36
N ILE A 37 3.14 0.69 -9.96
CA ILE A 37 3.05 0.55 -11.43
C ILE A 37 1.59 0.60 -11.90
N THR A 38 0.62 0.25 -11.04
CA THR A 38 -0.82 0.22 -11.39
C THR A 38 -1.46 1.61 -11.40
N ASN A 39 -1.00 2.55 -10.57
CA ASN A 39 -1.61 3.87 -10.46
C ASN A 39 -1.70 4.65 -11.81
N PRO A 40 -0.64 4.71 -12.64
CA PRO A 40 -0.71 5.39 -13.94
C PRO A 40 -1.59 4.68 -14.98
N MET A 41 -1.97 3.43 -14.71
CA MET A 41 -2.73 2.62 -15.68
C MET A 41 -4.14 3.12 -15.92
N VAL A 42 -4.76 3.81 -14.95
CA VAL A 42 -6.08 4.43 -15.15
C VAL A 42 -6.06 5.35 -16.36
N LYS A 43 -5.10 6.28 -16.41
CA LYS A 43 -4.94 7.22 -17.53
C LYS A 43 -4.53 6.50 -18.82
N ALA A 44 -3.60 5.54 -18.72
CA ALA A 44 -3.15 4.78 -19.89
C ALA A 44 -4.29 4.00 -20.57
N PHE A 45 -5.10 3.27 -19.79
CA PHE A 45 -6.24 2.55 -20.34
C PHE A 45 -7.34 3.46 -20.90
N SER A 46 -7.62 4.60 -20.23
CA SER A 46 -8.57 5.58 -20.75
C SER A 46 -8.17 6.05 -22.15
N LYS A 47 -6.87 6.31 -22.40
CA LYS A 47 -6.35 6.68 -23.73
C LYS A 47 -6.39 5.53 -24.72
N ILE A 48 -5.88 4.34 -24.33
CA ILE A 48 -5.75 3.17 -25.19
C ILE A 48 -7.11 2.68 -25.70
N PHE A 49 -8.13 2.67 -24.84
CA PHE A 49 -9.46 2.16 -25.16
C PHE A 49 -10.48 3.26 -25.50
N ARG A 50 -10.07 4.53 -25.58
CA ARG A 50 -10.96 5.69 -25.84
C ARG A 50 -12.19 5.71 -24.91
N MET A 51 -11.97 5.55 -23.62
CA MET A 51 -13.03 5.52 -22.62
C MET A 51 -12.91 6.70 -21.65
N SER A 52 -13.98 6.95 -20.90
CA SER A 52 -13.97 7.96 -19.85
C SER A 52 -12.94 7.63 -18.77
N VAL A 53 -12.47 8.65 -18.04
CA VAL A 53 -11.58 8.45 -16.87
C VAL A 53 -12.30 7.59 -15.81
N THR A 54 -13.61 7.73 -15.68
CA THR A 54 -14.43 6.91 -14.76
C THR A 54 -14.39 5.44 -15.12
N ASP A 55 -14.51 5.10 -16.41
CA ASP A 55 -14.41 3.71 -16.87
C ASP A 55 -12.98 3.17 -16.70
N GLY A 56 -11.96 3.99 -16.99
CA GLY A 56 -10.57 3.66 -16.74
C GLY A 56 -10.28 3.38 -15.26
N ALA A 57 -11.01 4.02 -14.33
CA ALA A 57 -10.88 3.81 -12.90
C ALA A 57 -11.37 2.43 -12.43
N LEU A 58 -12.06 1.64 -13.26
CA LEU A 58 -12.40 0.24 -12.95
C LEU A 58 -11.16 -0.63 -12.68
N VAL A 59 -9.98 -0.23 -13.19
CA VAL A 59 -8.70 -0.86 -12.80
C VAL A 59 -8.51 -0.80 -11.28
N GLN A 60 -8.79 0.33 -10.65
CA GLN A 60 -8.68 0.46 -9.20
C GLN A 60 -9.73 -0.37 -8.47
N VAL A 61 -10.94 -0.46 -9.02
CA VAL A 61 -12.00 -1.32 -8.47
C VAL A 61 -11.57 -2.79 -8.54
N ALA A 62 -11.00 -3.24 -9.65
CA ALA A 62 -10.46 -4.59 -9.77
C ALA A 62 -9.30 -4.83 -8.78
N PHE A 63 -8.42 -3.84 -8.63
CA PHE A 63 -7.27 -3.90 -7.73
C PHE A 63 -7.71 -4.01 -6.26
N TYR A 64 -8.49 -3.07 -5.75
CA TYR A 64 -8.93 -3.09 -4.35
C TYR A 64 -9.98 -4.17 -4.08
N GLY A 65 -10.81 -4.51 -5.08
CA GLY A 65 -11.76 -5.60 -5.03
C GLY A 65 -11.11 -6.96 -4.77
N GLY A 66 -9.95 -7.22 -5.39
CA GLY A 66 -9.16 -8.43 -5.14
C GLY A 66 -8.67 -8.51 -3.69
N TYR A 67 -8.20 -7.41 -3.13
CA TYR A 67 -7.82 -7.35 -1.71
C TYR A 67 -8.98 -7.66 -0.78
N PHE A 68 -10.11 -7.01 -1.00
CA PHE A 68 -11.29 -7.21 -0.16
C PHE A 68 -11.85 -8.63 -0.26
N ALA A 69 -12.03 -9.14 -1.48
CA ALA A 69 -12.63 -10.44 -1.74
C ALA A 69 -11.81 -11.60 -1.16
N MET A 70 -10.47 -11.51 -1.23
CA MET A 70 -9.59 -12.64 -0.88
C MET A 70 -9.00 -12.59 0.52
N ALA A 71 -9.19 -11.53 1.31
CA ALA A 71 -8.60 -11.42 2.65
C ALA A 71 -9.04 -12.56 3.59
N PHE A 72 -10.34 -12.84 3.72
CA PHE A 72 -10.83 -13.94 4.54
C PHE A 72 -10.61 -15.33 3.94
N PRO A 73 -10.84 -15.59 2.63
CA PRO A 73 -10.44 -16.84 2.00
C PRO A 73 -8.95 -17.16 2.20
N ALA A 74 -8.07 -16.16 2.09
CA ALA A 74 -6.65 -16.32 2.37
C ALA A 74 -6.38 -16.74 3.82
N ALA A 75 -7.01 -16.06 4.78
CA ALA A 75 -6.85 -16.41 6.20
C ALA A 75 -7.31 -17.85 6.51
N MET A 76 -8.45 -18.28 5.94
CA MET A 76 -8.94 -19.67 6.07
C MET A 76 -7.95 -20.67 5.46
N PHE A 77 -7.43 -20.36 4.27
CA PHE A 77 -6.44 -21.20 3.59
C PHE A 77 -5.16 -21.34 4.43
N ILE A 78 -4.63 -20.21 4.93
CA ILE A 78 -3.41 -20.17 5.75
C ILE A 78 -3.63 -20.95 7.06
N ARG A 79 -4.80 -20.83 7.66
CA ARG A 79 -5.17 -21.57 8.87
C ARG A 79 -5.17 -23.08 8.64
N LYS A 80 -5.71 -23.52 7.51
CA LYS A 80 -5.81 -24.93 7.14
C LYS A 80 -4.46 -25.56 6.79
N TYR A 81 -3.61 -24.81 6.07
CA TYR A 81 -2.35 -25.34 5.53
C TYR A 81 -1.13 -24.80 6.27
N SER A 82 -0.67 -23.59 5.95
CA SER A 82 0.48 -22.93 6.60
C SER A 82 0.71 -21.53 6.04
N TYR A 83 1.55 -20.73 6.71
CA TYR A 83 2.02 -19.46 6.17
C TYR A 83 2.77 -19.65 4.85
N LYS A 84 3.66 -20.64 4.74
CA LYS A 84 4.38 -20.95 3.49
C LYS A 84 3.42 -21.25 2.35
N ALA A 85 2.39 -22.06 2.59
CA ALA A 85 1.38 -22.39 1.57
C ALA A 85 0.61 -21.13 1.11
N GLY A 86 0.25 -20.25 2.06
CA GLY A 86 -0.39 -18.96 1.75
C GLY A 86 0.50 -18.05 0.90
N ILE A 87 1.79 -17.95 1.20
CA ILE A 87 2.77 -17.18 0.43
C ILE A 87 2.93 -17.75 -0.98
N LEU A 88 3.05 -19.08 -1.12
CA LEU A 88 3.12 -19.73 -2.43
C LEU A 88 1.85 -19.53 -3.25
N MET A 89 0.67 -19.65 -2.64
CA MET A 89 -0.60 -19.36 -3.31
C MET A 89 -0.62 -17.91 -3.80
N GLY A 90 -0.23 -16.96 -2.93
CA GLY A 90 -0.16 -15.54 -3.28
C GLY A 90 0.79 -15.24 -4.43
N LEU A 91 2.03 -15.76 -4.38
CA LEU A 91 3.00 -15.59 -5.46
C LEU A 91 2.53 -16.26 -6.76
N GLY A 92 1.91 -17.44 -6.67
CA GLY A 92 1.36 -18.13 -7.83
C GLY A 92 0.26 -17.33 -8.53
N MET A 93 -0.72 -16.83 -7.77
CA MET A 93 -1.80 -15.98 -8.30
C MET A 93 -1.25 -14.65 -8.85
N TYR A 94 -0.28 -14.04 -8.16
CA TYR A 94 0.37 -12.82 -8.62
C TYR A 94 1.09 -13.06 -9.96
N ALA A 95 1.91 -14.12 -10.07
CA ALA A 95 2.60 -14.47 -11.31
C ALA A 95 1.60 -14.74 -12.46
N ILE A 96 0.56 -15.55 -12.20
CA ILE A 96 -0.48 -15.85 -13.18
C ILE A 96 -1.17 -14.56 -13.63
N GLY A 97 -1.62 -13.69 -12.68
CA GLY A 97 -2.26 -12.43 -13.01
C GLY A 97 -1.38 -11.52 -13.87
N ALA A 98 -0.08 -11.41 -13.54
CA ALA A 98 0.86 -10.63 -14.34
C ALA A 98 1.09 -11.22 -15.74
N LEU A 99 1.19 -12.54 -15.87
CA LEU A 99 1.38 -13.21 -17.17
C LEU A 99 0.11 -13.19 -18.02
N LEU A 100 -1.09 -13.10 -17.41
CA LEU A 100 -2.37 -12.96 -18.12
C LEU A 100 -2.49 -11.65 -18.92
N PHE A 101 -1.64 -10.66 -18.67
CA PHE A 101 -1.56 -9.47 -19.50
C PHE A 101 -1.19 -9.81 -20.97
N PHE A 102 -0.44 -10.87 -21.20
CA PHE A 102 -0.11 -11.30 -22.55
C PHE A 102 -1.33 -11.80 -23.35
N PRO A 103 -2.11 -12.79 -22.88
CA PRO A 103 -3.35 -13.17 -23.59
C PRO A 103 -4.38 -12.04 -23.58
N ALA A 104 -4.44 -11.17 -22.57
CA ALA A 104 -5.32 -10.01 -22.56
C ALA A 104 -5.02 -9.03 -23.71
N LYS A 105 -3.74 -8.84 -24.07
CA LYS A 105 -3.36 -8.11 -25.29
C LYS A 105 -3.91 -8.77 -26.54
N MET A 106 -3.85 -10.10 -26.64
CA MET A 106 -4.32 -10.83 -27.81
C MET A 106 -5.84 -10.66 -28.04
N THR A 107 -6.61 -10.59 -26.97
CA THR A 107 -8.05 -10.28 -27.04
C THR A 107 -8.32 -8.82 -27.42
N GLY A 108 -7.43 -7.91 -27.01
CA GLY A 108 -7.60 -6.47 -27.20
C GLY A 108 -8.77 -5.88 -26.42
N GLU A 109 -9.32 -6.61 -25.43
CA GLU A 109 -10.48 -6.22 -24.65
C GLU A 109 -10.09 -5.71 -23.25
N TYR A 110 -10.66 -4.60 -22.84
CA TYR A 110 -10.38 -3.97 -21.55
C TYR A 110 -10.69 -4.90 -20.36
N TYR A 111 -11.82 -5.62 -20.41
CA TYR A 111 -12.22 -6.52 -19.31
C TYR A 111 -11.24 -7.67 -19.08
N SER A 112 -10.51 -8.11 -20.09
CA SER A 112 -9.45 -9.11 -19.94
C SER A 112 -8.31 -8.60 -19.06
N PHE A 113 -7.96 -7.31 -19.17
CA PHE A 113 -6.98 -6.67 -18.29
C PHE A 113 -7.50 -6.49 -16.87
N LEU A 114 -8.79 -6.15 -16.70
CA LEU A 114 -9.41 -6.07 -15.37
C LEU A 114 -9.37 -7.43 -14.65
N LEU A 115 -9.64 -8.51 -15.37
CA LEU A 115 -9.54 -9.86 -14.82
C LEU A 115 -8.11 -10.21 -14.43
N ALA A 116 -7.12 -9.87 -15.25
CA ALA A 116 -5.71 -10.06 -14.96
C ALA A 116 -5.29 -9.28 -13.69
N TYR A 117 -5.70 -8.02 -13.54
CA TYR A 117 -5.50 -7.22 -12.33
C TYR A 117 -6.18 -7.84 -11.12
N PHE A 118 -7.43 -8.26 -11.24
CA PHE A 118 -8.16 -8.87 -10.14
C PHE A 118 -7.44 -10.13 -9.62
N ILE A 119 -6.99 -11.03 -10.52
CA ILE A 119 -6.25 -12.24 -10.15
C ILE A 119 -4.91 -11.88 -9.50
N LEU A 120 -4.20 -10.89 -10.05
CA LEU A 120 -2.94 -10.39 -9.51
C LEU A 120 -3.14 -9.92 -8.06
N THR A 121 -4.15 -9.09 -7.82
CA THR A 121 -4.42 -8.54 -6.49
C THR A 121 -5.02 -9.55 -5.50
N CYS A 122 -5.73 -10.54 -5.96
CA CYS A 122 -6.07 -11.72 -5.15
C CYS A 122 -4.79 -12.37 -4.60
N GLY A 123 -3.74 -12.49 -5.43
CA GLY A 123 -2.41 -12.96 -5.01
C GLY A 123 -1.76 -12.05 -3.97
N LEU A 124 -1.83 -10.73 -4.16
CA LEU A 124 -1.31 -9.76 -3.18
C LEU A 124 -2.04 -9.87 -1.83
N SER A 125 -3.36 -10.06 -1.83
CA SER A 125 -4.14 -10.27 -0.62
C SER A 125 -3.68 -11.52 0.16
N PHE A 126 -3.40 -12.63 -0.53
CA PHE A 126 -2.81 -13.82 0.07
C PHE A 126 -1.43 -13.55 0.66
N LEU A 127 -0.57 -12.81 -0.07
CA LEU A 127 0.77 -12.45 0.40
C LEU A 127 0.70 -11.61 1.67
N GLU A 128 -0.12 -10.55 1.69
CA GLU A 128 -0.23 -9.67 2.86
C GLU A 128 -0.82 -10.37 4.07
N THR A 129 -1.85 -11.18 3.85
CA THR A 129 -2.49 -11.97 4.93
C THR A 129 -1.55 -13.03 5.50
N SER A 130 -0.58 -13.52 4.70
CA SER A 130 0.40 -14.55 5.12
C SER A 130 1.69 -13.96 5.66
N ALA A 131 2.32 -13.04 4.91
CA ALA A 131 3.67 -12.54 5.17
C ALA A 131 3.75 -11.71 6.44
N ASN A 132 2.78 -10.82 6.66
CA ASN A 132 2.78 -9.93 7.83
C ASN A 132 2.75 -10.71 9.16
N PRO A 133 1.77 -11.62 9.43
CA PRO A 133 1.77 -12.37 10.66
C PRO A 133 2.92 -13.39 10.73
N TYR A 134 3.40 -13.91 9.60
CA TYR A 134 4.56 -14.78 9.58
C TYR A 134 5.83 -14.05 10.05
N ILE A 135 6.08 -12.82 9.57
CA ILE A 135 7.17 -11.97 10.07
C ILE A 135 7.02 -11.69 11.57
N LEU A 136 5.80 -11.43 12.06
CA LEU A 136 5.55 -11.24 13.50
C LEU A 136 5.92 -12.48 14.32
N SER A 137 5.81 -13.68 13.76
CA SER A 137 6.10 -14.96 14.44
C SER A 137 7.58 -15.37 14.42
N MET A 138 8.44 -14.73 13.62
CA MET A 138 9.86 -15.08 13.42
C MET A 138 10.82 -14.67 14.56
N GLY A 139 10.32 -14.43 15.75
CA GLY A 139 11.12 -14.02 16.91
C GLY A 139 10.25 -13.77 18.13
N THR A 140 10.81 -13.07 19.12
CA THR A 140 10.07 -12.73 20.35
C THR A 140 8.97 -11.72 20.07
N GLU A 141 7.92 -11.74 20.89
CA GLU A 141 6.77 -10.82 20.78
C GLU A 141 7.18 -9.36 21.02
N GLU A 142 8.15 -9.13 21.89
CA GLU A 142 8.67 -7.79 22.21
C GLU A 142 9.26 -7.08 20.98
N THR A 143 9.93 -7.81 20.09
CA THR A 143 10.55 -7.27 18.89
C THR A 143 9.67 -7.38 17.65
N ALA A 144 8.47 -7.97 17.76
CA ALA A 144 7.62 -8.31 16.62
C ALA A 144 7.26 -7.09 15.74
N THR A 145 6.77 -6.00 16.35
CA THR A 145 6.41 -4.77 15.62
C THR A 145 7.62 -4.15 14.92
N ARG A 146 8.78 -4.12 15.57
CA ARG A 146 10.03 -3.61 14.98
C ARG A 146 10.47 -4.46 13.79
N ARG A 147 10.37 -5.78 13.92
CA ARG A 147 10.70 -6.74 12.86
C ARG A 147 9.80 -6.56 11.64
N LEU A 148 8.49 -6.36 11.85
CA LEU A 148 7.55 -6.10 10.78
C LEU A 148 7.85 -4.75 10.09
N ASN A 149 8.14 -3.70 10.85
CA ASN A 149 8.54 -2.40 10.29
C ASN A 149 9.80 -2.52 9.45
N LEU A 150 10.81 -3.29 9.90
CA LEU A 150 12.03 -3.52 9.13
C LEU A 150 11.72 -4.23 7.80
N ALA A 151 10.95 -5.31 7.82
CA ALA A 151 10.57 -6.02 6.60
C ALA A 151 9.78 -5.13 5.63
N GLN A 152 8.79 -4.42 6.13
CA GLN A 152 7.99 -3.51 5.32
C GLN A 152 8.72 -2.24 4.87
N SER A 153 9.92 -1.94 5.38
CA SER A 153 10.72 -0.81 4.88
C SER A 153 11.18 -1.01 3.43
N PHE A 154 11.15 -2.24 2.94
CA PHE A 154 11.49 -2.55 1.55
C PHE A 154 10.30 -2.36 0.58
N ASN A 155 9.08 -2.27 1.08
CA ASN A 155 7.91 -2.01 0.25
C ASN A 155 8.00 -0.64 -0.48
N PRO A 156 8.28 0.51 0.17
CA PRO A 156 8.45 1.79 -0.53
C PRO A 156 9.62 1.80 -1.53
N MET A 157 10.65 0.98 -1.33
CA MET A 157 11.72 0.84 -2.33
C MET A 157 11.19 0.20 -3.61
N GLY A 158 10.34 -0.83 -3.47
CA GLY A 158 9.63 -1.42 -4.59
C GLY A 158 8.68 -0.43 -5.27
N SER A 159 7.96 0.38 -4.48
CA SER A 159 7.10 1.45 -4.96
C SER A 159 7.84 2.47 -5.83
N LEU A 160 8.98 2.98 -5.35
CA LEU A 160 9.82 3.90 -6.11
C LEU A 160 10.30 3.28 -7.44
N LEU A 161 10.69 2.01 -7.42
CA LEU A 161 11.06 1.30 -8.65
C LEU A 161 9.86 1.13 -9.59
N GLY A 162 8.68 0.82 -9.05
CA GLY A 162 7.43 0.71 -9.82
C GLY A 162 7.07 2.03 -10.51
N MET A 163 7.14 3.15 -9.79
CA MET A 163 6.94 4.50 -10.33
C MET A 163 7.95 4.82 -11.44
N TYR A 164 9.24 4.52 -11.20
CA TYR A 164 10.29 4.75 -12.20
C TYR A 164 10.04 3.94 -13.48
N VAL A 165 9.66 2.67 -13.37
CA VAL A 165 9.33 1.82 -14.51
C VAL A 165 8.08 2.34 -15.22
N ALA A 166 7.03 2.72 -14.50
CA ALA A 166 5.82 3.27 -15.08
C ALA A 166 6.09 4.55 -15.88
N MET A 167 6.89 5.46 -15.35
CA MET A 167 7.23 6.73 -16.03
C MET A 167 8.09 6.50 -17.28
N ASN A 168 9.18 5.73 -17.18
CA ASN A 168 10.19 5.65 -18.23
C ASN A 168 9.93 4.53 -19.26
N PHE A 169 9.25 3.48 -18.89
CA PHE A 169 9.03 2.31 -19.74
C PHE A 169 7.59 2.14 -20.21
N ILE A 170 6.64 2.83 -19.58
CA ILE A 170 5.24 2.82 -20.00
C ILE A 170 4.86 4.22 -20.51
N GLN A 171 4.70 5.21 -19.63
CA GLN A 171 4.19 6.53 -19.99
C GLN A 171 5.02 7.23 -21.07
N ALA A 172 6.35 7.21 -20.95
CA ALA A 172 7.24 7.84 -21.93
C ALA A 172 7.25 7.16 -23.32
N LYS A 173 6.77 5.93 -23.42
CA LYS A 173 6.73 5.14 -24.66
C LYS A 173 5.34 5.00 -25.26
N LEU A 174 4.29 5.37 -24.53
CA LEU A 174 2.94 5.45 -25.06
C LEU A 174 2.84 6.55 -26.11
N ASN A 175 2.02 6.32 -27.13
CA ASN A 175 1.76 7.34 -28.13
C ASN A 175 1.18 8.61 -27.44
N PRO A 176 1.71 9.83 -27.74
CA PRO A 176 1.30 11.07 -27.09
C PRO A 176 -0.12 11.52 -27.43
N MET A 177 -0.71 11.02 -28.53
CA MET A 177 -2.06 11.40 -28.95
C MET A 177 -3.07 11.24 -27.80
N GLU A 178 -3.83 12.31 -27.53
CA GLU A 178 -4.87 12.31 -26.51
C GLU A 178 -6.15 11.58 -27.00
N THR A 179 -7.09 11.32 -26.09
CA THR A 179 -8.30 10.54 -26.37
C THR A 179 -9.13 11.12 -27.51
N ASP A 180 -9.24 12.45 -27.58
CA ASP A 180 -10.02 13.15 -28.63
C ASP A 180 -9.35 13.01 -30.00
N GLU A 181 -8.01 13.12 -30.09
CA GLU A 181 -7.26 12.91 -31.32
C GLU A 181 -7.39 11.47 -31.81
N ARG A 182 -7.32 10.51 -30.90
CA ARG A 182 -7.53 9.08 -31.20
C ARG A 182 -8.93 8.78 -31.69
N ALA A 183 -9.93 9.58 -31.31
CA ALA A 183 -11.31 9.44 -31.78
C ALA A 183 -11.47 9.81 -33.26
N MET A 184 -10.55 10.62 -33.81
CA MET A 184 -10.55 11.02 -35.22
C MET A 184 -9.88 10.01 -36.16
N LEU A 185 -9.15 9.00 -35.62
CA LEU A 185 -8.50 7.97 -36.40
C LEU A 185 -9.52 7.03 -37.04
N ASN A 186 -9.18 6.52 -38.25
CA ASN A 186 -9.96 5.45 -38.84
C ASN A 186 -9.80 4.13 -38.02
N PRO A 187 -10.72 3.16 -38.16
CA PRO A 187 -10.70 1.94 -37.36
C PRO A 187 -9.39 1.12 -37.46
N GLU A 188 -8.77 1.08 -38.63
CA GLU A 188 -7.51 0.32 -38.83
C GLU A 188 -6.32 1.02 -38.16
N GLU A 189 -6.20 2.31 -38.32
CA GLU A 189 -5.15 3.14 -37.67
C GLU A 189 -5.30 3.09 -36.15
N PHE A 190 -6.54 3.19 -35.63
CA PHE A 190 -6.79 3.10 -34.21
C PHE A 190 -6.41 1.73 -33.64
N GLU A 191 -6.78 0.64 -34.33
CA GLU A 191 -6.46 -0.70 -33.82
C GLU A 191 -4.94 -0.95 -33.86
N ALA A 192 -4.24 -0.49 -34.91
CA ALA A 192 -2.78 -0.57 -34.98
C ALA A 192 -2.11 0.22 -33.83
N LEU A 193 -2.58 1.43 -33.56
CA LEU A 193 -2.09 2.26 -32.44
C LEU A 193 -2.37 1.59 -31.09
N LYS A 194 -3.57 1.08 -30.87
CA LYS A 194 -3.97 0.37 -29.66
C LYS A 194 -3.07 -0.85 -29.41
N GLN A 195 -2.82 -1.67 -30.43
CA GLN A 195 -1.95 -2.85 -30.32
C GLN A 195 -0.48 -2.47 -30.02
N SER A 196 -0.01 -1.35 -30.57
CA SER A 196 1.32 -0.81 -30.26
C SER A 196 1.41 -0.40 -28.78
N ASP A 197 0.47 0.40 -28.32
CA ASP A 197 0.43 0.90 -26.93
C ASP A 197 0.23 -0.25 -25.92
N LEU A 198 -0.63 -1.23 -26.22
CA LEU A 198 -0.76 -2.43 -25.41
C LEU A 198 0.57 -3.23 -25.36
N GLY A 199 1.34 -3.24 -26.46
CA GLY A 199 2.68 -3.84 -26.48
C GLY A 199 3.65 -3.19 -25.50
N VAL A 200 3.63 -1.87 -25.41
CA VAL A 200 4.44 -1.12 -24.44
C VAL A 200 4.00 -1.44 -23.00
N LEU A 201 2.70 -1.47 -22.75
CA LEU A 201 2.13 -1.65 -21.43
C LEU A 201 2.44 -3.03 -20.85
N ILE A 202 2.33 -4.10 -21.61
CA ILE A 202 2.48 -5.47 -21.10
C ILE A 202 3.92 -5.84 -20.75
N GLY A 203 4.93 -5.21 -21.37
CA GLY A 203 6.34 -5.55 -21.19
C GLY A 203 6.77 -5.64 -19.72
N PRO A 204 6.59 -4.57 -18.94
CA PRO A 204 6.91 -4.56 -17.50
C PRO A 204 6.15 -5.62 -16.70
N TYR A 205 4.87 -5.90 -17.03
CA TYR A 205 4.08 -6.91 -16.33
C TYR A 205 4.57 -8.33 -16.61
N LEU A 206 5.00 -8.61 -17.82
CA LEU A 206 5.61 -9.92 -18.14
C LEU A 206 6.92 -10.13 -17.38
N ILE A 207 7.76 -9.10 -17.32
CA ILE A 207 9.05 -9.18 -16.59
C ILE A 207 8.79 -9.45 -15.11
N ILE A 208 7.90 -8.66 -14.48
CA ILE A 208 7.59 -8.86 -13.07
C ILE A 208 6.94 -10.23 -12.82
N GLY A 209 6.07 -10.68 -13.71
CA GLY A 209 5.47 -12.02 -13.64
C GLY A 209 6.52 -13.13 -13.62
N LEU A 210 7.55 -13.05 -14.46
CA LEU A 210 8.67 -13.99 -14.47
C LEU A 210 9.52 -13.89 -13.18
N VAL A 211 9.79 -12.69 -12.68
CA VAL A 211 10.51 -12.48 -11.41
C VAL A 211 9.72 -13.09 -10.24
N ILE A 212 8.41 -12.91 -10.20
CA ILE A 212 7.54 -13.50 -9.18
C ILE A 212 7.52 -15.03 -9.30
N ALA A 213 7.46 -15.58 -10.52
CA ALA A 213 7.52 -17.03 -10.75
C ALA A 213 8.87 -17.61 -10.26
N ALA A 214 9.98 -16.90 -10.51
CA ALA A 214 11.28 -17.30 -9.97
C ALA A 214 11.29 -17.26 -8.43
N MET A 215 10.74 -16.21 -7.80
CA MET A 215 10.62 -16.13 -6.34
C MET A 215 9.74 -17.24 -5.78
N PHE A 216 8.64 -17.59 -6.46
CA PHE A 216 7.79 -18.73 -6.11
C PHE A 216 8.60 -20.02 -6.04
N LEU A 217 9.44 -20.31 -7.06
CA LEU A 217 10.28 -21.49 -7.08
C LEU A 217 11.32 -21.48 -5.95
N VAL A 218 11.98 -20.34 -5.70
CA VAL A 218 12.94 -20.21 -4.61
C VAL A 218 12.27 -20.52 -3.26
N ILE A 219 11.10 -19.96 -2.99
CA ILE A 219 10.37 -20.20 -1.73
C ILE A 219 9.84 -21.63 -1.67
N LEU A 220 9.41 -22.22 -2.79
CA LEU A 220 8.93 -23.60 -2.85
C LEU A 220 9.99 -24.58 -2.33
N PHE A 221 11.23 -24.43 -2.78
CA PHE A 221 12.34 -25.32 -2.40
C PHE A 221 13.03 -24.92 -1.08
N THR A 222 12.79 -23.72 -0.54
CA THR A 222 13.36 -23.31 0.73
C THR A 222 12.60 -23.92 1.90
N LYS A 223 13.32 -24.50 2.86
CA LYS A 223 12.73 -24.97 4.13
C LYS A 223 12.37 -23.76 4.98
N MET A 224 11.09 -23.62 5.29
CA MET A 224 10.58 -22.57 6.17
C MET A 224 10.08 -23.18 7.49
N PRO A 225 10.47 -22.64 8.65
CA PRO A 225 9.99 -23.09 9.95
C PRO A 225 8.48 -22.95 10.09
N LYS A 226 7.84 -23.95 10.70
CA LYS A 226 6.39 -24.00 10.90
C LYS A 226 5.99 -23.32 12.22
N ASN A 227 6.24 -22.03 12.37
CA ASN A 227 5.80 -21.30 13.54
C ASN A 227 4.35 -20.81 13.38
N GLY A 228 3.55 -20.94 14.44
CA GLY A 228 2.15 -20.51 14.44
C GLY A 228 1.18 -21.45 13.70
N ASP A 229 1.60 -22.68 13.36
CA ASP A 229 0.77 -23.68 12.67
C ASP A 229 0.16 -24.72 13.64
N GLN A 230 -0.04 -24.36 14.92
CA GLN A 230 -0.40 -25.34 15.97
C GLN A 230 -1.86 -25.80 15.90
N SER A 231 -2.78 -25.03 15.36
CA SER A 231 -4.21 -25.38 15.27
C SER A 231 -4.73 -25.31 13.85
N LYS A 232 -5.25 -26.44 13.35
CA LYS A 232 -5.88 -26.55 12.02
C LYS A 232 -7.40 -26.43 12.05
N GLU A 233 -8.01 -26.31 13.23
CA GLU A 233 -9.45 -26.18 13.34
C GLU A 233 -9.94 -24.83 12.82
N ILE A 234 -10.90 -24.87 11.92
CA ILE A 234 -11.52 -23.68 11.32
C ILE A 234 -12.86 -23.45 12.01
N ASN A 235 -12.83 -22.82 13.17
CA ASN A 235 -14.03 -22.32 13.85
C ASN A 235 -14.24 -20.85 13.48
N PHE A 236 -14.67 -20.59 12.23
CA PHE A 236 -14.71 -19.25 11.63
C PHE A 236 -15.53 -18.25 12.45
N LEU A 237 -16.82 -18.50 12.65
CA LEU A 237 -17.72 -17.57 13.36
C LEU A 237 -17.32 -17.36 14.84
N PRO A 238 -17.01 -18.41 15.65
CA PRO A 238 -16.52 -18.23 17.01
C PRO A 238 -15.21 -17.42 17.06
N THR A 239 -14.28 -17.67 16.14
CA THR A 239 -13.02 -16.94 16.08
C THR A 239 -13.25 -15.46 15.74
N LEU A 240 -14.07 -15.15 14.73
CA LEU A 240 -14.42 -13.76 14.41
C LEU A 240 -15.06 -13.07 15.62
N LYS A 241 -16.02 -13.69 16.28
CA LYS A 241 -16.66 -13.12 17.48
C LYS A 241 -15.63 -12.86 18.59
N ARG A 242 -14.66 -13.75 18.79
CA ARG A 242 -13.60 -13.60 19.77
C ARG A 242 -12.66 -12.43 19.43
N ILE A 243 -12.12 -12.36 18.19
CA ILE A 243 -11.18 -11.31 17.80
C ILE A 243 -11.86 -9.94 17.74
N PHE A 244 -13.09 -9.84 17.22
CA PHE A 244 -13.86 -8.60 17.26
C PHE A 244 -14.36 -8.23 18.68
N GLY A 245 -14.37 -9.17 19.62
CA GLY A 245 -14.53 -8.90 21.05
C GLY A 245 -13.34 -8.17 21.66
N MET A 246 -12.14 -8.34 21.11
CA MET A 246 -10.91 -7.69 21.59
C MET A 246 -10.90 -6.20 21.24
N LYS A 247 -11.01 -5.32 22.23
CA LYS A 247 -11.05 -3.85 22.05
C LYS A 247 -9.84 -3.35 21.27
N ARG A 248 -8.63 -3.85 21.60
CA ARG A 248 -7.38 -3.47 20.91
C ARG A 248 -7.42 -3.77 19.42
N TYR A 249 -7.96 -4.93 19.03
CA TYR A 249 -8.07 -5.33 17.63
C TYR A 249 -9.07 -4.46 16.86
N ARG A 250 -10.28 -4.25 17.40
CA ARG A 250 -11.28 -3.37 16.77
C ARG A 250 -10.75 -1.96 16.53
N GLU A 251 -10.13 -1.38 17.56
CA GLU A 251 -9.50 -0.06 17.46
C GLU A 251 -8.37 -0.06 16.41
N GLY A 252 -7.60 -1.16 16.32
CA GLY A 252 -6.56 -1.33 15.32
C GLY A 252 -7.09 -1.39 13.90
N VAL A 253 -8.18 -2.13 13.65
CA VAL A 253 -8.83 -2.20 12.33
C VAL A 253 -9.37 -0.83 11.91
N ILE A 254 -10.00 -0.10 12.84
CA ILE A 254 -10.48 1.27 12.59
C ILE A 254 -9.30 2.20 12.29
N ALA A 255 -8.25 2.17 13.11
CA ALA A 255 -7.06 3.00 12.89
C ALA A 255 -6.39 2.69 11.56
N GLN A 256 -6.36 1.41 11.15
CA GLN A 256 -5.79 0.98 9.87
C GLN A 256 -6.60 1.53 8.68
N PHE A 257 -7.93 1.49 8.75
CA PHE A 257 -8.82 2.05 7.74
C PHE A 257 -8.57 3.55 7.55
N PHE A 258 -8.55 4.31 8.63
CA PHE A 258 -8.29 5.75 8.58
C PHE A 258 -6.86 6.06 8.14
N TYR A 259 -5.88 5.23 8.55
CA TYR A 259 -4.50 5.41 8.12
C TYR A 259 -4.34 5.26 6.60
N VAL A 260 -4.85 4.16 6.03
CA VAL A 260 -4.73 3.95 4.57
C VAL A 260 -5.47 5.04 3.81
N GLY A 261 -6.63 5.46 4.29
CA GLY A 261 -7.34 6.59 3.72
C GLY A 261 -6.52 7.89 3.75
N ALA A 262 -5.94 8.25 4.90
CA ALA A 262 -5.08 9.43 5.01
C ALA A 262 -3.87 9.37 4.07
N GLN A 263 -3.23 8.21 3.99
CA GLN A 263 -2.06 8.00 3.14
C GLN A 263 -2.39 8.24 1.67
N ILE A 264 -3.45 7.60 1.17
CA ILE A 264 -3.86 7.74 -0.24
C ILE A 264 -4.33 9.17 -0.51
N MET A 265 -5.12 9.78 0.36
CA MET A 265 -5.54 11.18 0.24
C MET A 265 -4.35 12.13 0.12
N CYS A 266 -3.37 12.03 1.01
CA CYS A 266 -2.20 12.90 0.97
C CYS A 266 -1.38 12.74 -0.31
N TRP A 267 -1.20 11.51 -0.80
CA TRP A 267 -0.38 11.25 -1.98
C TRP A 267 -1.10 11.52 -3.30
N THR A 268 -2.40 11.27 -3.36
CA THR A 268 -3.20 11.53 -4.58
C THR A 268 -3.30 13.02 -4.84
N PHE A 269 -3.57 13.82 -3.81
CA PHE A 269 -3.87 15.25 -3.97
C PHE A 269 -2.68 16.19 -3.79
N VAL A 270 -1.46 15.64 -3.60
CA VAL A 270 -0.24 16.46 -3.52
C VAL A 270 0.00 17.27 -4.81
N ILE A 271 -0.31 16.70 -5.97
CA ILE A 271 -0.11 17.38 -7.25
C ILE A 271 -1.08 18.54 -7.39
N GLN A 272 -2.38 18.33 -7.16
CA GLN A 272 -3.38 19.40 -7.22
C GLN A 272 -3.11 20.52 -6.21
N TYR A 273 -2.69 20.16 -5.00
CA TYR A 273 -2.29 21.12 -3.98
C TYR A 273 -1.10 21.98 -4.44
N GLY A 274 -0.03 21.32 -4.89
CA GLY A 274 1.20 21.98 -5.32
C GLY A 274 0.99 22.82 -6.59
N THR A 275 0.31 22.29 -7.61
CA THR A 275 -0.02 23.02 -8.84
C THR A 275 -0.71 24.33 -8.52
N ARG A 276 -1.68 24.32 -7.63
CA ARG A 276 -2.36 25.54 -7.21
C ARG A 276 -1.42 26.53 -6.50
N VAL A 277 -0.59 26.05 -5.56
CA VAL A 277 0.37 26.91 -4.84
C VAL A 277 1.33 27.58 -5.82
N PHE A 278 1.90 26.81 -6.75
CA PHE A 278 2.89 27.34 -7.70
C PHE A 278 2.27 28.23 -8.79
N MET A 279 1.03 27.96 -9.22
CA MET A 279 0.28 28.86 -10.10
C MET A 279 0.00 30.22 -9.41
N ALA A 280 -0.30 30.21 -8.11
CA ALA A 280 -0.47 31.44 -7.34
C ALA A 280 0.82 32.27 -7.24
N GLU A 281 1.99 31.64 -7.40
CA GLU A 281 3.31 32.30 -7.49
C GLU A 281 3.64 32.78 -8.93
N GLY A 282 2.75 32.56 -9.91
CA GLY A 282 2.91 33.02 -11.30
C GLY A 282 3.54 32.02 -12.26
N MET A 283 3.66 30.73 -11.87
CA MET A 283 4.10 29.67 -12.79
C MET A 283 2.99 29.31 -13.78
N SER A 284 3.39 28.80 -14.96
CA SER A 284 2.45 28.14 -15.87
C SER A 284 1.88 26.88 -15.22
N GLU A 285 0.66 26.46 -15.60
CA GLU A 285 0.03 25.26 -15.08
C GLU A 285 0.90 24.01 -15.28
N LEU A 286 1.49 23.87 -16.48
CA LEU A 286 2.37 22.76 -16.83
C LEU A 286 3.62 22.71 -15.94
N ASP A 287 4.31 23.86 -15.76
CA ASP A 287 5.51 23.92 -14.91
C ASP A 287 5.17 23.64 -13.44
N ALA A 288 4.04 24.17 -12.97
CA ALA A 288 3.53 23.95 -11.63
C ALA A 288 3.19 22.47 -11.36
N GLU A 289 2.59 21.79 -12.34
CA GLU A 289 2.29 20.37 -12.27
C GLU A 289 3.58 19.52 -12.21
N VAL A 290 4.54 19.78 -13.10
CA VAL A 290 5.84 19.08 -13.12
C VAL A 290 6.61 19.29 -11.82
N LEU A 291 6.63 20.51 -11.28
CA LEU A 291 7.26 20.78 -9.98
C LEU A 291 6.53 20.05 -8.84
N SER A 292 5.20 20.01 -8.85
CA SER A 292 4.40 19.29 -7.85
C SER A 292 4.65 17.78 -7.87
N GLN A 293 4.82 17.19 -9.05
CA GLN A 293 5.22 15.79 -9.19
C GLN A 293 6.62 15.55 -8.60
N THR A 294 7.54 16.49 -8.78
CA THR A 294 8.87 16.40 -8.15
C THR A 294 8.77 16.38 -6.62
N TYR A 295 7.91 17.21 -6.03
CA TYR A 295 7.65 17.18 -4.59
C TYR A 295 7.01 15.85 -4.14
N ASN A 296 6.15 15.26 -4.95
CA ASN A 296 5.58 13.92 -4.66
C ASN A 296 6.66 12.84 -4.60
N ILE A 297 7.60 12.84 -5.55
CA ILE A 297 8.75 11.91 -5.54
C ILE A 297 9.60 12.13 -4.29
N VAL A 298 9.90 13.40 -3.95
CA VAL A 298 10.64 13.75 -2.73
C VAL A 298 9.92 13.26 -1.48
N ALA A 299 8.60 13.42 -1.40
CA ALA A 299 7.78 12.93 -0.30
C ALA A 299 7.86 11.40 -0.15
N MET A 300 7.86 10.65 -1.26
CA MET A 300 8.04 9.20 -1.25
C MET A 300 9.44 8.76 -0.81
N VAL A 301 10.49 9.48 -1.24
CA VAL A 301 11.87 9.24 -0.78
C VAL A 301 11.97 9.50 0.72
N ILE A 302 11.44 10.62 1.21
CA ILE A 302 11.40 10.97 2.64
C ILE A 302 10.62 9.92 3.43
N PHE A 303 9.48 9.46 2.93
CA PHE A 303 8.71 8.37 3.53
C PHE A 303 9.55 7.09 3.66
N CYS A 304 10.28 6.70 2.62
CA CYS A 304 11.15 5.53 2.62
C CYS A 304 12.27 5.67 3.66
N CYS A 305 13.02 6.77 3.61
CA CYS A 305 14.11 7.04 4.57
C CYS A 305 13.62 7.10 6.01
N SER A 306 12.51 7.81 6.23
CA SER A 306 11.89 7.96 7.56
C SER A 306 11.46 6.60 8.13
N ARG A 307 11.00 5.66 7.31
CA ARG A 307 10.62 4.31 7.75
C ARG A 307 11.82 3.55 8.34
N PHE A 308 12.99 3.63 7.72
CA PHE A 308 14.21 3.03 8.27
C PHE A 308 14.62 3.70 9.58
N ILE A 309 14.61 5.04 9.63
CA ILE A 309 14.93 5.81 10.84
C ILE A 309 13.96 5.44 11.97
N CYS A 310 12.67 5.45 11.73
CA CYS A 310 11.64 5.12 12.72
C CYS A 310 11.74 3.65 13.18
N THR A 311 12.09 2.73 12.29
CA THR A 311 12.34 1.33 12.64
C THR A 311 13.53 1.19 13.60
N PHE A 312 14.57 2.03 13.43
CA PHE A 312 15.67 2.10 14.38
C PHE A 312 15.22 2.68 15.74
N ILE A 313 14.45 3.75 15.72
CA ILE A 313 13.91 4.40 16.94
C ILE A 313 13.02 3.43 17.74
N LEU A 314 12.28 2.53 17.10
CA LEU A 314 11.51 1.47 17.76
C LEU A 314 12.35 0.51 18.64
N ARG A 315 13.67 0.62 18.57
CA ARG A 315 14.56 -0.09 19.51
C ARG A 315 14.52 0.51 20.92
N TYR A 316 14.26 1.81 20.99
CA TYR A 316 14.36 2.60 22.21
C TYR A 316 13.00 3.05 22.74
N LEU A 317 12.02 3.23 21.84
CA LEU A 317 10.69 3.71 22.17
C LEU A 317 9.64 2.63 21.98
N ASN A 318 8.63 2.68 22.84
CA ASN A 318 7.44 1.84 22.69
C ASN A 318 6.68 2.17 21.40
N ALA A 319 6.22 1.12 20.70
CA ALA A 319 5.54 1.27 19.40
C ALA A 319 4.29 2.17 19.47
N GLY A 320 3.48 2.04 20.51
CA GLY A 320 2.30 2.89 20.70
C GLY A 320 2.66 4.35 20.98
N MET A 321 3.73 4.59 21.75
CA MET A 321 4.23 5.94 22.02
C MET A 321 4.75 6.60 20.74
N LEU A 322 5.61 5.92 19.98
CA LEU A 322 6.16 6.46 18.73
C LEU A 322 5.07 6.71 17.71
N LEU A 323 4.11 5.80 17.57
CA LEU A 323 2.92 5.98 16.72
C LEU A 323 2.15 7.25 17.10
N GLY A 324 1.89 7.44 18.40
CA GLY A 324 1.20 8.62 18.92
C GLY A 324 1.94 9.93 18.62
N ILE A 325 3.26 9.97 18.87
CA ILE A 325 4.09 11.15 18.58
C ILE A 325 4.04 11.53 17.10
N LEU A 326 4.22 10.55 16.20
CA LEU A 326 4.20 10.80 14.76
C LEU A 326 2.79 11.17 14.26
N ALA A 327 1.73 10.62 14.86
CA ALA A 327 0.37 10.99 14.51
C ALA A 327 0.03 12.43 14.95
N VAL A 328 0.49 12.86 16.14
CA VAL A 328 0.37 14.26 16.57
C VAL A 328 1.16 15.19 15.64
N ALA A 329 2.39 14.83 15.28
CA ALA A 329 3.17 15.61 14.33
C ALA A 329 2.47 15.70 12.96
N ALA A 330 1.88 14.59 12.48
CA ALA A 330 1.07 14.59 11.25
C ALA A 330 -0.14 15.53 11.37
N CYS A 331 -0.84 15.59 12.52
CA CYS A 331 -1.92 16.55 12.75
C CYS A 331 -1.40 17.99 12.63
N VAL A 332 -0.28 18.32 13.28
CA VAL A 332 0.31 19.67 13.24
C VAL A 332 0.68 20.07 11.82
N PHE A 333 1.38 19.20 11.08
CA PHE A 333 1.74 19.49 9.69
C PHE A 333 0.51 19.56 8.78
N THR A 334 -0.51 18.73 9.00
CA THR A 334 -1.76 18.80 8.23
C THR A 334 -2.52 20.10 8.50
N CYS A 335 -2.51 20.62 9.73
CA CYS A 335 -2.99 21.98 10.00
C CYS A 335 -2.18 23.01 9.19
N GLY A 336 -0.86 22.85 9.09
CA GLY A 336 -0.04 23.70 8.22
C GLY A 336 -0.48 23.62 6.74
N VAL A 337 -0.80 22.44 6.21
CA VAL A 337 -1.34 22.27 4.85
C VAL A 337 -2.66 23.01 4.65
N ILE A 338 -3.53 23.00 5.66
CA ILE A 338 -4.84 23.69 5.58
C ILE A 338 -4.68 25.21 5.58
N PHE A 339 -3.88 25.74 6.50
CA PHE A 339 -3.83 27.19 6.75
C PHE A 339 -2.78 27.94 5.93
N PHE A 340 -1.65 27.33 5.58
CA PHE A 340 -0.67 27.95 4.71
C PHE A 340 -1.02 27.69 3.25
N GLN A 341 -1.17 28.77 2.48
CA GLN A 341 -1.56 28.72 1.06
C GLN A 341 -0.36 28.95 0.12
N ASP A 342 0.84 28.80 0.65
CA ASP A 342 2.13 29.02 0.01
C ASP A 342 3.01 27.74 0.03
N ARG A 343 4.28 27.90 -0.33
CA ARG A 343 5.27 26.80 -0.29
C ARG A 343 5.42 26.18 1.11
N THR A 344 5.13 26.91 2.17
CA THR A 344 5.19 26.37 3.54
C THR A 344 4.18 25.24 3.72
N GLY A 345 2.96 25.43 3.18
CA GLY A 345 1.96 24.36 3.15
C GLY A 345 2.43 23.14 2.37
N MET A 346 3.12 23.32 1.25
CA MET A 346 3.70 22.22 0.48
C MET A 346 4.80 21.48 1.26
N TYR A 347 5.66 22.19 1.97
CA TYR A 347 6.67 21.58 2.85
C TYR A 347 6.02 20.81 4.01
N CYS A 348 4.93 21.34 4.57
CA CYS A 348 4.15 20.63 5.58
C CYS A 348 3.58 19.31 5.02
N LEU A 349 3.05 19.32 3.79
CA LEU A 349 2.51 18.12 3.15
C LEU A 349 3.59 17.05 2.90
N VAL A 350 4.79 17.46 2.48
CA VAL A 350 5.96 16.57 2.38
C VAL A 350 6.33 16.00 3.75
N ALA A 351 6.31 16.83 4.82
CA ALA A 351 6.61 16.39 6.18
C ALA A 351 5.57 15.39 6.74
N VAL A 352 4.30 15.49 6.34
CA VAL A 352 3.27 14.49 6.66
C VAL A 352 3.69 13.11 6.17
N SER A 353 4.31 13.00 5.00
CA SER A 353 4.79 11.72 4.46
C SER A 353 5.84 11.06 5.37
N ALA A 354 6.75 11.84 5.96
CA ALA A 354 7.68 11.33 6.97
C ALA A 354 6.95 10.73 8.18
N CYS A 355 5.94 11.43 8.68
CA CYS A 355 5.16 11.01 9.84
C CYS A 355 4.36 9.72 9.57
N MET A 356 3.83 9.56 8.36
CA MET A 356 3.06 8.37 7.96
C MET A 356 3.90 7.10 7.86
N SER A 357 5.21 7.22 7.70
CA SER A 357 6.10 6.15 7.25
C SER A 357 6.02 4.85 8.04
N LEU A 358 5.87 4.91 9.38
CA LEU A 358 5.84 3.72 10.24
C LEU A 358 4.42 3.27 10.62
N MET A 359 3.37 4.05 10.31
CA MET A 359 2.04 3.85 10.90
C MET A 359 1.42 2.51 10.52
N PHE A 360 1.44 2.11 9.22
CA PHE A 360 0.84 0.86 8.75
C PHE A 360 1.34 -0.37 9.52
N PRO A 361 2.65 -0.71 9.48
CA PRO A 361 3.15 -1.90 10.13
C PRO A 361 3.08 -1.82 11.66
N THR A 362 3.08 -0.62 12.22
CA THR A 362 2.97 -0.43 13.67
C THR A 362 1.55 -0.66 14.16
N ILE A 363 0.54 -0.10 13.51
CA ILE A 363 -0.87 -0.38 13.81
C ILE A 363 -1.15 -1.87 13.69
N TYR A 364 -0.68 -2.48 12.59
CA TYR A 364 -0.82 -3.90 12.31
C TYR A 364 -0.19 -4.77 13.40
N GLY A 365 1.07 -4.50 13.77
CA GLY A 365 1.78 -5.25 14.80
C GLY A 365 1.16 -5.10 16.19
N ILE A 366 0.69 -3.89 16.56
CA ILE A 366 -0.01 -3.66 17.83
C ILE A 366 -1.36 -4.38 17.86
N ALA A 367 -2.12 -4.34 16.76
CA ALA A 367 -3.45 -4.95 16.69
C ALA A 367 -3.38 -6.47 16.85
N LEU A 368 -2.37 -7.13 16.27
CA LEU A 368 -2.20 -8.59 16.31
C LEU A 368 -1.43 -9.10 17.53
N LYS A 369 -0.87 -8.21 18.37
CA LYS A 369 -0.08 -8.60 19.55
C LYS A 369 -0.91 -9.48 20.49
N GLY A 370 -0.37 -10.66 20.88
CA GLY A 370 -1.02 -11.60 21.82
C GLY A 370 -2.21 -12.38 21.23
N MET A 371 -2.40 -12.38 19.90
CA MET A 371 -3.49 -13.13 19.28
C MET A 371 -3.15 -14.60 18.99
N GLY A 372 -1.87 -15.00 19.10
CA GLY A 372 -1.46 -16.37 18.82
C GLY A 372 -1.95 -16.86 17.45
N ASP A 373 -2.62 -18.01 17.43
CA ASP A 373 -3.17 -18.61 16.20
C ASP A 373 -4.29 -17.80 15.55
N ASP A 374 -4.99 -16.94 16.30
CA ASP A 374 -6.05 -16.08 15.78
C ASP A 374 -5.49 -14.91 14.94
N ALA A 375 -4.17 -14.65 15.02
CA ALA A 375 -3.52 -13.63 14.21
C ALA A 375 -3.74 -13.83 12.70
N LYS A 376 -3.94 -15.06 12.22
CA LYS A 376 -4.24 -15.37 10.82
C LYS A 376 -5.56 -14.75 10.37
N PHE A 377 -6.61 -14.86 11.19
CA PHE A 377 -7.90 -14.21 10.93
C PHE A 377 -7.87 -12.70 11.24
N GLY A 378 -7.13 -12.32 12.28
CA GLY A 378 -6.90 -10.92 12.61
C GLY A 378 -6.21 -10.16 11.46
N ALA A 379 -5.27 -10.80 10.78
CA ALA A 379 -4.63 -10.28 9.58
C ALA A 379 -5.64 -9.91 8.49
N ALA A 380 -6.61 -10.78 8.21
CA ALA A 380 -7.62 -10.55 7.18
C ALA A 380 -8.42 -9.26 7.41
N GLY A 381 -8.87 -9.00 8.64
CA GLY A 381 -9.61 -7.78 8.95
C GLY A 381 -8.77 -6.50 8.78
N LEU A 382 -7.47 -6.58 9.11
CA LEU A 382 -6.55 -5.46 8.89
C LEU A 382 -6.24 -5.22 7.40
N ILE A 383 -6.21 -6.28 6.59
CA ILE A 383 -6.07 -6.18 5.13
C ILE A 383 -7.36 -5.65 4.50
N MET A 384 -8.54 -6.08 4.96
CA MET A 384 -9.80 -5.48 4.52
C MET A 384 -9.88 -3.98 4.83
N ALA A 385 -9.26 -3.52 5.90
CA ALA A 385 -9.20 -2.10 6.26
C ALA A 385 -8.47 -1.23 5.21
N ILE A 386 -7.70 -1.83 4.28
CA ILE A 386 -7.10 -1.14 3.11
C ILE A 386 -8.19 -0.48 2.26
N LEU A 387 -9.44 -0.93 2.36
CA LEU A 387 -10.61 -0.30 1.73
C LEU A 387 -10.74 1.20 2.07
N GLY A 388 -10.18 1.68 3.18
CA GLY A 388 -10.11 3.11 3.50
C GLY A 388 -9.49 3.96 2.39
N GLY A 389 -8.51 3.39 1.67
CA GLY A 389 -7.87 4.02 0.51
C GLY A 389 -8.76 4.15 -0.75
N SER A 390 -9.89 3.46 -0.81
CA SER A 390 -10.87 3.58 -1.90
C SER A 390 -12.08 4.44 -1.52
N VAL A 391 -12.40 4.52 -0.23
CA VAL A 391 -13.60 5.20 0.27
C VAL A 391 -13.34 6.68 0.55
N LEU A 392 -12.22 7.00 1.21
CA LEU A 392 -11.96 8.36 1.68
C LEU A 392 -11.46 9.33 0.59
N PRO A 393 -10.62 8.95 -0.39
CA PRO A 393 -10.17 9.88 -1.43
C PRO A 393 -11.28 10.47 -2.29
N PRO A 394 -12.32 9.73 -2.72
CA PRO A 394 -13.46 10.33 -3.41
C PRO A 394 -14.20 11.40 -2.59
N MET A 395 -14.27 11.25 -1.28
CA MET A 395 -14.86 12.27 -0.40
C MET A 395 -14.00 13.55 -0.39
N GLN A 396 -12.65 13.41 -0.40
CA GLN A 396 -11.76 14.57 -0.53
C GLN A 396 -11.88 15.23 -1.89
N ALA A 397 -11.95 14.44 -2.97
CA ALA A 397 -12.17 14.95 -4.33
C ALA A 397 -13.45 15.79 -4.43
N SER A 398 -14.55 15.31 -3.84
CA SER A 398 -15.83 16.05 -3.82
C SER A 398 -15.72 17.42 -3.14
N ILE A 399 -14.87 17.55 -2.11
CA ILE A 399 -14.62 18.86 -1.49
C ILE A 399 -13.78 19.73 -2.44
N ILE A 400 -12.76 19.18 -3.09
CA ILE A 400 -11.89 19.90 -4.03
C ILE A 400 -12.71 20.48 -5.18
N ASP A 401 -13.64 19.72 -5.71
CA ASP A 401 -14.51 20.11 -6.84
C ASP A 401 -15.39 21.33 -6.51
N MET A 402 -15.58 21.68 -5.24
CA MET A 402 -16.30 22.89 -4.85
C MET A 402 -15.53 24.19 -5.15
N GLY A 403 -14.24 24.10 -5.49
CA GLY A 403 -13.35 25.25 -5.80
C GLY A 403 -12.97 26.07 -4.57
N THR A 404 -13.96 26.54 -3.80
CA THR A 404 -13.77 27.26 -2.51
C THR A 404 -14.67 26.66 -1.43
N PHE A 405 -14.14 26.53 -0.22
CA PHE A 405 -14.89 26.02 0.93
C PHE A 405 -14.54 26.85 2.18
N ALA A 406 -15.56 27.35 2.88
CA ALA A 406 -15.39 28.17 4.09
C ALA A 406 -14.43 29.37 3.93
N GLY A 407 -14.43 30.05 2.78
CA GLY A 407 -13.60 31.23 2.50
C GLY A 407 -12.13 30.92 2.20
N MET A 408 -11.76 29.64 2.05
CA MET A 408 -10.43 29.22 1.64
C MET A 408 -10.49 28.30 0.42
N PRO A 409 -9.38 28.07 -0.26
CA PRO A 409 -9.32 27.14 -1.37
C PRO A 409 -9.77 25.73 -0.96
N ALA A 410 -10.69 25.15 -1.73
CA ALA A 410 -11.24 23.85 -1.42
C ALA A 410 -10.18 22.75 -1.33
N VAL A 411 -9.10 22.84 -2.12
CA VAL A 411 -7.98 21.88 -2.02
C VAL A 411 -7.30 21.93 -0.65
N ASN A 412 -7.08 23.12 -0.07
CA ASN A 412 -6.53 23.28 1.28
C ASN A 412 -7.53 22.77 2.33
N ALA A 413 -8.80 23.21 2.24
CA ALA A 413 -9.86 22.80 3.17
C ALA A 413 -10.09 21.29 3.17
N SER A 414 -9.91 20.61 2.04
CA SER A 414 -10.11 19.17 1.89
C SER A 414 -9.21 18.33 2.80
N PHE A 415 -8.05 18.86 3.20
CA PHE A 415 -7.13 18.20 4.13
C PHE A 415 -7.66 18.09 5.56
N VAL A 416 -8.84 18.63 5.84
CA VAL A 416 -9.57 18.33 7.10
C VAL A 416 -9.87 16.83 7.23
N LEU A 417 -10.09 16.12 6.12
CA LEU A 417 -10.33 14.67 6.15
C LEU A 417 -9.08 13.89 6.59
N PRO A 418 -7.89 14.06 5.98
CA PRO A 418 -6.65 13.50 6.53
C PRO A 418 -6.39 13.90 8.00
N LEU A 419 -6.69 15.13 8.39
CA LEU A 419 -6.55 15.59 9.78
C LEU A 419 -7.40 14.75 10.74
N ILE A 420 -8.68 14.53 10.42
CA ILE A 420 -9.58 13.66 11.20
C ILE A 420 -8.98 12.25 11.31
N CYS A 421 -8.46 11.71 10.21
CA CYS A 421 -7.82 10.40 10.21
C CYS A 421 -6.61 10.35 11.18
N PHE A 422 -5.75 11.35 11.16
CA PHE A 422 -4.58 11.41 12.06
C PHE A 422 -4.98 11.59 13.53
N VAL A 423 -6.08 12.30 13.83
CA VAL A 423 -6.64 12.37 15.18
C VAL A 423 -7.06 10.98 15.67
N VAL A 424 -7.75 10.18 14.82
CA VAL A 424 -8.13 8.80 15.18
C VAL A 424 -6.88 7.94 15.46
N ILE A 425 -5.84 8.08 14.64
CA ILE A 425 -4.58 7.34 14.82
C ILE A 425 -3.86 7.79 16.10
N THR A 426 -3.89 9.09 16.41
CA THR A 426 -3.33 9.65 17.67
C THR A 426 -4.00 9.03 18.89
N ILE A 427 -5.32 8.94 18.90
CA ILE A 427 -6.09 8.33 19.98
C ILE A 427 -5.71 6.85 20.13
N TYR A 428 -5.61 6.13 19.02
CA TYR A 428 -5.19 4.71 19.02
C TYR A 428 -3.77 4.54 19.57
N GLY A 429 -2.82 5.34 19.12
CA GLY A 429 -1.42 5.31 19.58
C GLY A 429 -1.30 5.56 21.07
N TYR A 430 -1.97 6.61 21.57
CA TYR A 430 -2.00 6.95 23.00
C TYR A 430 -2.62 5.83 23.85
N ARG A 431 -3.78 5.29 23.44
CA ARG A 431 -4.43 4.17 24.15
C ARG A 431 -3.59 2.91 24.13
N SER A 432 -2.87 2.65 23.03
CA SER A 432 -1.97 1.51 22.92
C SER A 432 -0.76 1.65 23.83
N TYR A 433 -0.23 2.86 23.96
CA TYR A 433 0.85 3.17 24.91
C TYR A 433 0.42 2.97 26.37
N LEU A 434 -0.76 3.48 26.77
CA LEU A 434 -1.27 3.28 28.13
C LEU A 434 -1.48 1.80 28.49
N ARG A 435 -1.87 0.96 27.52
CA ARG A 435 -2.04 -0.49 27.76
C ARG A 435 -0.72 -1.26 27.83
N SER A 436 0.38 -0.65 27.45
CA SER A 436 1.70 -1.29 27.47
C SER A 436 2.51 -0.95 28.72
N LYS A 437 2.03 0.04 29.53
CA LYS A 437 2.50 0.31 30.88
C LYS A 437 1.89 -0.67 31.87
#